data_4ed67aa067d7b4b55e414036ab1c3843
#
_entry.id   4ed67aa067d7b4b55e414036ab1c3843
#
_cell.length_a   1.000
_cell.length_b   1.000
_cell.length_c   1.000
_cell.angle_alpha   90.00
_cell.angle_beta   90.00
_cell.angle_gamma   90.00
#
_symmetry.space_group_name_H-M   'P 1'
#
loop_
_entity.id
_entity.type
_entity.pdbx_description
1 polymer ?
#
loop_
_entity_poly.entity_id
_entity_poly.type
_entity_poly.pdbx_seq_one_letter_code
_entity_poly.pdbx_strand_id
1 'polypeptide(L)'
;MKLFFRTAFLFAILFALSVCTAQDSYRVIFLGDTHYDAEDVNLHPEGISKAYPRDIEMWKERLPKLLTAANQKAAESNTAFVLQAGDMVEGGSGTAAAHKNMLEDGYKKLQSYFSVPVLTTCGNHDISTKIRKGEPYPAQIYEKFLQQNVLPALNKTEGIKVLSAFNNNHSSAKTNIAFRYGKDLYLLMNFNSYGPDLDKLKEVLEQNADARYKIILSHAGPLPWDRSWRPEWRLYGYVKMEKEKRDAALELFQKYNCIFLTGHYHGVSYLEYATEKGTIHQLMNSCVWTPDITENFAFKTTTPDNYGSRILATKIISREAAQELVNTFKPGIKKYYNGNGAGYMTLDLNDQNITVNYYHRDENTPSATFTITTK
;
A
#
# COMPACT_ATOMS: atom_id res chain seq x y z
N MET A 1 13.78 55.50 -11.04
CA MET A 1 14.31 54.16 -11.42
C MET A 1 14.77 53.32 -10.24
N LYS A 2 15.35 53.84 -9.16
CA LYS A 2 15.82 53.03 -7.98
C LYS A 2 14.68 52.51 -7.09
N LEU A 3 13.50 53.06 -7.10
CA LEU A 3 12.36 52.62 -6.26
C LEU A 3 11.63 51.41 -6.84
N PHE A 4 11.56 51.32 -8.18
CA PHE A 4 10.89 50.20 -8.87
C PHE A 4 11.66 48.86 -8.71
N PHE A 5 12.99 48.88 -8.63
CA PHE A 5 13.79 47.68 -8.44
C PHE A 5 13.69 47.07 -7.03
N ARG A 6 13.49 47.92 -5.99
CA ARG A 6 13.34 47.42 -4.62
C ARG A 6 11.98 46.73 -4.40
N THR A 7 10.92 47.19 -5.03
CA THR A 7 9.58 46.59 -4.90
C THR A 7 9.49 45.25 -5.64
N ALA A 8 10.09 45.16 -6.83
CA ALA A 8 10.14 43.89 -7.58
C ALA A 8 10.97 42.82 -6.88
N PHE A 9 12.07 43.19 -6.19
CA PHE A 9 12.91 42.25 -5.45
C PHE A 9 12.21 41.75 -4.17
N LEU A 10 11.45 42.60 -3.47
CA LEU A 10 10.65 42.18 -2.31
C LEU A 10 9.50 41.24 -2.73
N PHE A 11 8.84 41.49 -3.87
CA PHE A 11 7.80 40.60 -4.39
C PHE A 11 8.36 39.23 -4.83
N ALA A 12 9.54 39.18 -5.42
CA ALA A 12 10.22 37.94 -5.80
C ALA A 12 10.65 37.10 -4.57
N ILE A 13 11.10 37.77 -3.48
CA ILE A 13 11.44 37.10 -2.23
C ILE A 13 10.20 36.58 -1.50
N LEU A 14 9.09 37.35 -1.49
CA LEU A 14 7.82 36.92 -0.91
C LEU A 14 7.19 35.75 -1.72
N PHE A 15 7.34 35.75 -3.06
CA PHE A 15 6.87 34.63 -3.89
C PHE A 15 7.74 33.39 -3.73
N ALA A 16 9.07 33.54 -3.58
CA ALA A 16 9.99 32.42 -3.31
C ALA A 16 9.80 31.83 -1.89
N LEU A 17 9.41 32.63 -0.89
CA LEU A 17 9.11 32.16 0.46
C LEU A 17 7.73 31.50 0.57
N SER A 18 6.76 31.86 -0.27
CA SER A 18 5.45 31.21 -0.25
C SER A 18 5.41 29.84 -0.96
N VAL A 19 6.37 29.54 -1.83
CA VAL A 19 6.47 28.24 -2.52
C VAL A 19 7.10 27.16 -1.62
N CYS A 20 7.84 27.55 -0.56
CA CYS A 20 8.57 26.60 0.30
C CYS A 20 7.75 26.03 1.47
N THR A 21 6.58 26.58 1.78
CA THR A 21 5.78 26.20 2.97
C THR A 21 4.62 25.24 2.69
N ALA A 22 4.27 25.00 1.43
CA ALA A 22 3.10 24.19 1.06
C ALA A 22 3.27 22.67 1.21
N GLN A 23 4.50 22.16 1.42
CA GLN A 23 4.79 20.73 1.47
C GLN A 23 4.96 20.16 2.89
N ASP A 24 4.85 20.95 3.93
CA ASP A 24 5.02 20.48 5.32
C ASP A 24 3.78 19.77 5.88
N SER A 25 2.61 20.06 5.31
CA SER A 25 1.36 19.37 5.65
C SER A 25 0.59 19.03 4.38
N TYR A 26 0.21 17.78 4.24
CA TYR A 26 -0.54 17.30 3.08
C TYR A 26 -1.34 16.05 3.42
N ARG A 27 -2.26 15.70 2.53
CA ARG A 27 -3.07 14.48 2.60
C ARG A 27 -2.60 13.45 1.59
N VAL A 28 -2.72 12.19 1.97
CA VAL A 28 -2.65 11.02 1.09
C VAL A 28 -3.95 10.25 1.22
N ILE A 29 -4.53 9.80 0.10
CA ILE A 29 -5.61 8.83 0.11
C ILE A 29 -4.98 7.43 0.05
N PHE A 30 -5.43 6.53 0.90
CA PHE A 30 -4.96 5.14 0.92
C PHE A 30 -6.09 4.19 0.56
N LEU A 31 -5.88 3.43 -0.51
CA LEU A 31 -6.75 2.38 -1.02
C LEU A 31 -6.07 1.01 -0.85
N GLY A 32 -6.82 0.00 -0.47
CA GLY A 32 -6.40 -1.40 -0.52
C GLY A 32 -6.70 -2.05 -1.87
N ASP A 33 -6.92 -3.35 -1.83
CA ASP A 33 -7.22 -4.18 -2.99
C ASP A 33 -8.44 -3.68 -3.74
N THR A 34 -8.34 -3.55 -5.06
CA THR A 34 -9.44 -3.07 -5.92
C THR A 34 -9.94 -4.12 -6.90
N HIS A 35 -9.16 -5.17 -7.19
CA HIS A 35 -9.54 -6.33 -8.00
C HIS A 35 -10.30 -5.95 -9.28
N TYR A 36 -9.69 -5.09 -10.13
CA TYR A 36 -10.32 -4.74 -11.40
C TYR A 36 -10.52 -5.96 -12.28
N ASP A 37 -11.75 -6.15 -12.75
CA ASP A 37 -12.12 -7.14 -13.74
C ASP A 37 -13.26 -6.62 -14.63
N ALA A 38 -13.36 -7.12 -15.85
CA ALA A 38 -14.38 -6.77 -16.83
C ALA A 38 -14.65 -7.92 -17.78
N GLU A 39 -15.89 -7.98 -18.29
CA GLU A 39 -16.27 -8.91 -19.35
C GLU A 39 -15.76 -8.43 -20.71
N ASP A 40 -14.47 -8.63 -20.98
CA ASP A 40 -13.82 -8.25 -22.23
C ASP A 40 -12.92 -9.41 -22.72
N VAL A 41 -13.12 -9.82 -23.98
CA VAL A 41 -12.33 -10.88 -24.63
C VAL A 41 -10.82 -10.54 -24.68
N ASN A 42 -10.46 -9.27 -24.70
CA ASN A 42 -9.06 -8.85 -24.66
C ASN A 42 -8.41 -9.08 -23.27
N LEU A 43 -9.22 -9.14 -22.22
CA LEU A 43 -8.78 -9.45 -20.85
C LEU A 43 -8.91 -10.96 -20.56
N HIS A 44 -9.92 -11.59 -21.13
CA HIS A 44 -10.24 -13.01 -20.94
C HIS A 44 -10.41 -13.75 -22.27
N PRO A 45 -9.30 -14.08 -22.97
CA PRO A 45 -9.37 -14.85 -24.20
C PRO A 45 -10.08 -16.20 -23.99
N GLU A 46 -10.99 -16.54 -24.90
CA GLU A 46 -11.80 -17.76 -24.83
C GLU A 46 -10.95 -19.02 -24.62
N GLY A 47 -11.41 -19.91 -23.76
CA GLY A 47 -10.77 -21.18 -23.43
C GLY A 47 -9.45 -21.07 -22.64
N ILE A 48 -9.01 -19.88 -22.25
CA ILE A 48 -7.73 -19.66 -21.58
C ILE A 48 -7.93 -19.06 -20.18
N SER A 49 -8.79 -18.08 -20.05
CA SER A 49 -9.08 -17.42 -18.78
C SER A 49 -10.59 -17.28 -18.56
N LYS A 50 -10.95 -16.85 -17.37
CA LYS A 50 -12.33 -16.65 -16.98
C LYS A 50 -12.45 -15.39 -16.13
N ALA A 51 -13.36 -14.53 -16.52
CA ALA A 51 -13.77 -13.37 -15.74
C ALA A 51 -14.40 -13.79 -14.40
N TYR A 52 -14.22 -12.96 -13.38
CA TYR A 52 -14.79 -13.17 -12.05
C TYR A 52 -16.03 -12.29 -11.86
N PRO A 53 -17.26 -12.85 -11.96
CA PRO A 53 -18.50 -12.07 -11.93
C PRO A 53 -18.64 -11.19 -10.69
N ARG A 54 -18.14 -11.66 -9.54
CA ARG A 54 -18.17 -10.92 -8.27
C ARG A 54 -17.43 -9.57 -8.38
N ASP A 55 -16.23 -9.58 -8.97
CA ASP A 55 -15.38 -8.41 -9.07
C ASP A 55 -15.87 -7.46 -10.17
N ILE A 56 -16.38 -8.02 -11.26
CA ILE A 56 -17.06 -7.26 -12.32
C ILE A 56 -18.27 -6.51 -11.76
N GLU A 57 -19.12 -7.18 -10.98
CA GLU A 57 -20.30 -6.56 -10.36
C GLU A 57 -19.87 -5.47 -9.35
N MET A 58 -18.82 -5.72 -8.57
CA MET A 58 -18.27 -4.75 -7.65
C MET A 58 -17.83 -3.47 -8.38
N TRP A 59 -17.15 -3.59 -9.51
CA TRP A 59 -16.72 -2.46 -10.33
C TRP A 59 -17.86 -1.76 -11.09
N LYS A 60 -18.98 -2.43 -11.34
CA LYS A 60 -20.17 -1.83 -11.94
C LYS A 60 -20.93 -0.95 -10.95
N GLU A 61 -21.02 -1.32 -9.67
CA GLU A 61 -21.99 -0.73 -8.74
C GLU A 61 -21.38 -0.11 -7.48
N ARG A 62 -20.50 -0.84 -6.79
CA ARG A 62 -20.10 -0.53 -5.41
C ARG A 62 -18.80 0.27 -5.33
N LEU A 63 -17.77 -0.22 -6.00
CA LEU A 63 -16.46 0.42 -5.99
C LEU A 63 -16.48 1.84 -6.56
N PRO A 64 -17.24 2.16 -7.63
CA PRO A 64 -17.43 3.54 -8.09
C PRO A 64 -17.92 4.51 -7.01
N LYS A 65 -18.83 4.08 -6.13
CA LYS A 65 -19.33 4.91 -5.01
C LYS A 65 -18.22 5.19 -4.00
N LEU A 66 -17.49 4.15 -3.59
CA LEU A 66 -16.35 4.25 -2.68
C LEU A 66 -15.27 5.18 -3.24
N LEU A 67 -14.88 5.00 -4.51
CA LEU A 67 -13.85 5.82 -5.16
C LEU A 67 -14.29 7.27 -5.32
N THR A 68 -15.57 7.51 -5.60
CA THR A 68 -16.15 8.86 -5.64
C THR A 68 -16.09 9.54 -4.29
N ALA A 69 -16.46 8.84 -3.20
CA ALA A 69 -16.34 9.37 -1.84
C ALA A 69 -14.87 9.65 -1.46
N ALA A 70 -13.96 8.74 -1.81
CA ALA A 70 -12.52 8.94 -1.59
C ALA A 70 -11.98 10.17 -2.34
N ASN A 71 -12.43 10.40 -3.59
CA ASN A 71 -12.06 11.59 -4.35
C ASN A 71 -12.66 12.88 -3.78
N GLN A 72 -13.87 12.84 -3.23
CA GLN A 72 -14.43 14.00 -2.51
C GLN A 72 -13.54 14.35 -1.32
N LYS A 73 -13.08 13.37 -0.54
CA LYS A 73 -12.13 13.59 0.55
C LYS A 73 -10.77 14.09 0.07
N ALA A 74 -10.32 13.66 -1.10
CA ALA A 74 -9.11 14.21 -1.73
C ALA A 74 -9.27 15.70 -2.06
N ALA A 75 -10.43 16.11 -2.55
CA ALA A 75 -10.71 17.52 -2.91
C ALA A 75 -10.87 18.45 -1.70
N GLU A 76 -11.17 17.92 -0.50
CA GLU A 76 -11.33 18.72 0.73
C GLU A 76 -10.01 19.24 1.32
N SER A 77 -8.86 18.79 0.84
CA SER A 77 -7.55 19.11 1.41
C SER A 77 -6.46 19.17 0.33
N ASN A 78 -5.25 19.60 0.73
CA ASN A 78 -4.06 19.52 -0.11
C ASN A 78 -3.62 18.05 -0.25
N THR A 79 -4.29 17.31 -1.14
CA THR A 79 -3.97 15.90 -1.39
C THR A 79 -2.87 15.79 -2.43
N ALA A 80 -1.78 15.12 -2.04
CA ALA A 80 -0.61 14.95 -2.90
C ALA A 80 -0.82 13.85 -3.95
N PHE A 81 -1.31 12.69 -3.51
CA PHE A 81 -1.54 11.51 -4.36
C PHE A 81 -2.42 10.48 -3.64
N VAL A 82 -2.82 9.47 -4.41
CA VAL A 82 -3.46 8.25 -3.91
C VAL A 82 -2.42 7.13 -3.86
N LEU A 83 -2.37 6.36 -2.78
CA LEU A 83 -1.60 5.12 -2.65
C LEU A 83 -2.54 3.92 -2.73
N GLN A 84 -2.24 2.96 -3.60
CA GLN A 84 -3.02 1.72 -3.77
C GLN A 84 -2.12 0.51 -3.49
N ALA A 85 -2.53 -0.34 -2.54
CA ALA A 85 -1.69 -1.38 -1.93
C ALA A 85 -1.55 -2.69 -2.72
N GLY A 86 -1.69 -2.66 -4.04
CA GLY A 86 -1.61 -3.88 -4.87
C GLY A 86 -2.93 -4.65 -4.94
N ASP A 87 -2.93 -5.78 -5.65
CA ASP A 87 -4.15 -6.44 -6.13
C ASP A 87 -5.08 -5.41 -6.78
N MET A 88 -4.47 -4.60 -7.65
CA MET A 88 -5.18 -3.62 -8.44
C MET A 88 -6.14 -4.30 -9.43
N VAL A 89 -5.70 -5.42 -9.99
CA VAL A 89 -6.48 -6.25 -10.89
C VAL A 89 -6.74 -7.63 -10.29
N GLU A 90 -7.78 -8.33 -10.77
CA GLU A 90 -8.06 -9.71 -10.35
C GLU A 90 -7.06 -10.71 -10.94
N GLY A 91 -6.46 -10.41 -12.07
CA GLY A 91 -5.55 -11.32 -12.74
C GLY A 91 -6.30 -12.43 -13.49
N GLY A 92 -5.66 -13.61 -13.62
CA GLY A 92 -6.32 -14.76 -14.29
C GLY A 92 -6.45 -14.64 -15.80
N SER A 93 -5.70 -13.74 -16.44
CA SER A 93 -5.83 -13.39 -17.87
C SER A 93 -5.34 -14.47 -18.85
N GLY A 94 -4.55 -15.43 -18.40
CA GLY A 94 -4.08 -16.59 -19.18
C GLY A 94 -3.00 -16.31 -20.22
N THR A 95 -2.86 -15.08 -20.72
CA THR A 95 -1.81 -14.65 -21.66
C THR A 95 -1.13 -13.37 -21.20
N ALA A 96 0.12 -13.15 -21.63
CA ALA A 96 0.87 -11.93 -21.31
C ALA A 96 0.20 -10.67 -21.87
N ALA A 97 -0.37 -10.74 -23.07
CA ALA A 97 -1.07 -9.61 -23.68
C ALA A 97 -2.34 -9.24 -22.90
N ALA A 98 -3.18 -10.22 -22.55
CA ALA A 98 -4.40 -10.00 -21.80
C ALA A 98 -4.07 -9.46 -20.38
N HIS A 99 -3.03 -9.99 -19.74
CA HIS A 99 -2.60 -9.50 -18.42
C HIS A 99 -2.10 -8.04 -18.47
N LYS A 100 -1.31 -7.71 -19.50
CA LYS A 100 -0.88 -6.32 -19.74
C LYS A 100 -2.09 -5.39 -19.90
N ASN A 101 -3.05 -5.78 -20.75
CA ASN A 101 -4.26 -5.00 -20.98
C ASN A 101 -5.05 -4.80 -19.69
N MET A 102 -5.22 -5.86 -18.89
CA MET A 102 -5.92 -5.79 -17.60
C MET A 102 -5.25 -4.79 -16.65
N LEU A 103 -3.92 -4.81 -16.52
CA LEU A 103 -3.18 -3.84 -15.69
C LEU A 103 -3.37 -2.41 -16.19
N GLU A 104 -3.28 -2.18 -17.51
CA GLU A 104 -3.42 -0.84 -18.10
C GLU A 104 -4.85 -0.31 -17.98
N ASP A 105 -5.86 -1.14 -18.24
CA ASP A 105 -7.27 -0.76 -18.15
C ASP A 105 -7.68 -0.53 -16.68
N GLY A 106 -7.28 -1.41 -15.77
CA GLY A 106 -7.53 -1.26 -14.34
C GLY A 106 -6.92 0.02 -13.79
N TYR A 107 -5.66 0.29 -14.13
CA TYR A 107 -5.00 1.54 -13.72
C TYR A 107 -5.67 2.78 -14.28
N LYS A 108 -5.95 2.80 -15.59
CA LYS A 108 -6.65 3.90 -16.26
C LYS A 108 -8.04 4.14 -15.65
N LYS A 109 -8.76 3.07 -15.39
CA LYS A 109 -10.08 3.14 -14.75
C LYS A 109 -9.97 3.70 -13.34
N LEU A 110 -9.04 3.22 -12.52
CA LEU A 110 -8.80 3.72 -11.16
C LEU A 110 -8.36 5.18 -11.18
N GLN A 111 -7.39 5.55 -12.02
CA GLN A 111 -6.90 6.92 -12.17
C GLN A 111 -8.02 7.90 -12.58
N SER A 112 -9.01 7.44 -13.35
CA SER A 112 -10.10 8.31 -13.85
C SER A 112 -11.01 8.86 -12.73
N TYR A 113 -10.98 8.29 -11.53
CA TYR A 113 -11.70 8.80 -10.37
C TYR A 113 -10.99 9.95 -9.66
N PHE A 114 -9.68 10.13 -9.86
CA PHE A 114 -8.88 11.08 -9.08
C PHE A 114 -8.21 12.13 -9.95
N SER A 115 -8.23 13.38 -9.49
CA SER A 115 -7.49 14.50 -10.10
C SER A 115 -6.01 14.51 -9.74
N VAL A 116 -5.62 13.77 -8.69
CA VAL A 116 -4.24 13.57 -8.26
C VAL A 116 -3.72 12.20 -8.74
N PRO A 117 -2.39 12.00 -8.85
CA PRO A 117 -1.86 10.74 -9.35
C PRO A 117 -2.18 9.56 -8.41
N VAL A 118 -2.48 8.40 -9.00
CA VAL A 118 -2.58 7.12 -8.31
C VAL A 118 -1.23 6.41 -8.42
N LEU A 119 -0.64 6.08 -7.27
CA LEU A 119 0.62 5.36 -7.16
C LEU A 119 0.31 3.97 -6.58
N THR A 120 0.62 2.94 -7.33
CA THR A 120 0.33 1.55 -6.95
C THR A 120 1.60 0.73 -6.75
N THR A 121 1.54 -0.25 -5.88
CA THR A 121 2.48 -1.36 -5.80
C THR A 121 1.82 -2.63 -6.35
N CYS A 122 2.54 -3.74 -6.49
CA CYS A 122 1.90 -4.97 -6.92
C CYS A 122 1.50 -5.88 -5.76
N GLY A 123 0.33 -6.48 -5.89
CA GLY A 123 -0.12 -7.60 -5.09
C GLY A 123 0.09 -8.94 -5.80
N ASN A 124 -0.43 -10.01 -5.20
CA ASN A 124 -0.26 -11.33 -5.78
C ASN A 124 -1.10 -11.53 -7.05
N HIS A 125 -2.27 -10.92 -7.15
CA HIS A 125 -3.11 -10.98 -8.36
C HIS A 125 -2.47 -10.24 -9.54
N ASP A 126 -1.71 -9.19 -9.28
CA ASP A 126 -0.99 -8.43 -10.31
C ASP A 126 0.19 -9.21 -10.93
N ILE A 127 0.76 -10.22 -10.24
CA ILE A 127 1.97 -10.95 -10.68
C ILE A 127 1.89 -12.48 -10.59
N SER A 128 0.86 -13.05 -9.97
CA SER A 128 0.72 -14.53 -9.83
C SER A 128 -0.14 -15.15 -10.91
N THR A 129 -0.57 -14.39 -11.89
CA THR A 129 -1.36 -14.88 -13.01
C THR A 129 -0.65 -16.01 -13.76
N LYS A 130 -1.37 -17.10 -13.97
CA LYS A 130 -0.90 -18.20 -14.82
C LYS A 130 -0.90 -17.74 -16.27
N ILE A 131 0.28 -17.54 -16.83
CA ILE A 131 0.49 -17.18 -18.22
C ILE A 131 0.99 -18.42 -18.99
N ARG A 132 0.70 -18.51 -20.27
CA ARG A 132 1.14 -19.59 -21.12
C ARG A 132 2.65 -19.80 -21.05
N LYS A 133 3.07 -21.07 -21.05
CA LYS A 133 4.50 -21.42 -21.06
C LYS A 133 5.21 -20.79 -22.28
N GLY A 134 6.33 -20.10 -22.02
CA GLY A 134 7.14 -19.44 -23.04
C GLY A 134 6.83 -17.94 -23.21
N GLU A 135 5.78 -17.43 -22.58
CA GLU A 135 5.52 -15.99 -22.51
C GLU A 135 6.28 -15.31 -21.35
N PRO A 136 6.43 -13.97 -21.37
CA PRO A 136 7.11 -13.22 -20.30
C PRO A 136 6.47 -13.48 -18.94
N TYR A 137 7.28 -13.53 -17.88
CA TYR A 137 6.79 -13.68 -16.52
C TYR A 137 5.94 -12.46 -16.10
N PRO A 138 4.89 -12.65 -15.31
CA PRO A 138 4.02 -11.56 -14.85
C PRO A 138 4.78 -10.39 -14.19
N ALA A 139 5.82 -10.67 -13.40
CA ALA A 139 6.66 -9.63 -12.80
C ALA A 139 7.38 -8.73 -13.83
N GLN A 140 7.76 -9.27 -15.01
CA GLN A 140 8.34 -8.49 -16.10
C GLN A 140 7.29 -7.63 -16.82
N ILE A 141 6.06 -8.15 -16.92
CA ILE A 141 4.93 -7.38 -17.46
C ILE A 141 4.62 -6.23 -16.52
N TYR A 142 4.58 -6.49 -15.22
CA TYR A 142 4.35 -5.47 -14.20
C TYR A 142 5.48 -4.42 -14.16
N GLU A 143 6.74 -4.80 -14.32
CA GLU A 143 7.85 -3.84 -14.45
C GLU A 143 7.63 -2.87 -15.62
N LYS A 144 7.25 -3.38 -16.78
CA LYS A 144 6.93 -2.54 -17.94
C LYS A 144 5.74 -1.63 -17.68
N PHE A 145 4.70 -2.16 -17.02
CA PHE A 145 3.55 -1.38 -16.60
C PHE A 145 3.97 -0.22 -15.68
N LEU A 146 4.81 -0.46 -14.66
CA LEU A 146 5.33 0.58 -13.78
C LEU A 146 6.10 1.65 -14.55
N GLN A 147 6.98 1.24 -15.48
CA GLN A 147 7.78 2.14 -16.31
C GLN A 147 6.92 3.03 -17.22
N GLN A 148 5.81 2.50 -17.72
CA GLN A 148 4.96 3.19 -18.69
C GLN A 148 3.86 4.05 -18.05
N ASN A 149 3.43 3.71 -16.83
CA ASN A 149 2.28 4.34 -16.18
C ASN A 149 2.66 5.04 -14.86
N VAL A 150 3.26 4.33 -13.90
CA VAL A 150 3.49 4.85 -12.54
C VAL A 150 4.70 5.79 -12.49
N LEU A 151 5.83 5.42 -13.09
CA LEU A 151 7.03 6.28 -13.11
C LEU A 151 6.79 7.63 -13.82
N PRO A 152 6.11 7.69 -14.97
CA PRO A 152 5.74 8.97 -15.57
C PRO A 152 4.83 9.83 -14.68
N ALA A 153 3.89 9.21 -13.94
CA ALA A 153 3.05 9.92 -12.99
C ALA A 153 3.88 10.51 -11.84
N LEU A 154 4.80 9.72 -11.26
CA LEU A 154 5.75 10.18 -10.24
C LEU A 154 6.59 11.36 -10.73
N ASN A 155 7.21 11.24 -11.91
CA ASN A 155 8.09 12.26 -12.46
C ASN A 155 7.40 13.57 -12.84
N LYS A 156 6.08 13.54 -13.09
CA LYS A 156 5.27 14.72 -13.40
C LYS A 156 4.66 15.39 -12.17
N THR A 157 4.66 14.71 -11.03
CA THR A 157 4.05 15.23 -9.81
C THR A 157 5.00 16.20 -9.14
N GLU A 158 4.56 17.45 -8.99
CA GLU A 158 5.34 18.47 -8.31
C GLU A 158 5.68 18.04 -6.88
N GLY A 159 6.90 18.30 -6.45
CA GLY A 159 7.39 17.93 -5.11
C GLY A 159 7.86 16.47 -4.98
N ILE A 160 7.64 15.61 -5.97
CA ILE A 160 8.19 14.25 -5.97
C ILE A 160 9.61 14.24 -6.54
N LYS A 161 10.51 13.59 -5.81
CA LYS A 161 11.86 13.26 -6.26
C LYS A 161 12.05 11.75 -6.24
N VAL A 162 12.04 11.12 -7.42
CA VAL A 162 12.36 9.69 -7.55
C VAL A 162 13.85 9.47 -7.22
N LEU A 163 14.12 8.52 -6.34
CA LEU A 163 15.47 8.21 -5.85
C LEU A 163 16.05 6.99 -6.56
N SER A 164 15.34 5.90 -6.57
CA SER A 164 15.79 4.63 -7.15
C SER A 164 14.63 3.70 -7.50
N ALA A 165 14.90 2.81 -8.47
CA ALA A 165 14.11 1.60 -8.70
C ALA A 165 15.01 0.38 -8.54
N PHE A 166 14.55 -0.64 -7.80
CA PHE A 166 15.34 -1.82 -7.47
C PHE A 166 14.50 -3.10 -7.52
N ASN A 167 15.18 -4.23 -7.54
CA ASN A 167 14.57 -5.54 -7.69
C ASN A 167 14.21 -6.18 -6.33
N ASN A 168 13.48 -7.28 -6.40
CA ASN A 168 13.35 -8.22 -5.30
C ASN A 168 14.51 -9.22 -5.29
N ASN A 169 14.71 -9.88 -4.14
CA ASN A 169 15.57 -11.05 -4.08
C ASN A 169 15.13 -12.08 -5.15
N HIS A 170 16.09 -12.69 -5.82
CA HIS A 170 15.85 -13.69 -6.88
C HIS A 170 15.06 -13.19 -8.10
N SER A 171 14.98 -11.89 -8.33
CA SER A 171 14.34 -11.30 -9.50
C SER A 171 15.20 -10.19 -10.09
N SER A 172 15.28 -10.10 -11.42
CA SER A 172 15.92 -8.98 -12.11
C SER A 172 14.96 -7.83 -12.40
N ALA A 173 13.66 -8.03 -12.22
CA ALA A 173 12.63 -7.01 -12.47
C ALA A 173 12.67 -5.92 -11.39
N LYS A 174 12.82 -4.65 -11.82
CA LYS A 174 12.87 -3.48 -10.93
C LYS A 174 11.45 -3.00 -10.64
N THR A 175 10.81 -3.63 -9.68
CA THR A 175 9.42 -3.38 -9.33
C THR A 175 9.23 -2.66 -7.99
N ASN A 176 10.34 -2.33 -7.30
CA ASN A 176 10.32 -1.49 -6.10
C ASN A 176 10.80 -0.09 -6.47
N ILE A 177 10.10 0.94 -5.98
CA ILE A 177 10.41 2.35 -6.28
C ILE A 177 10.53 3.11 -4.96
N ALA A 178 11.61 3.86 -4.80
CA ALA A 178 11.80 4.80 -3.70
C ALA A 178 11.70 6.23 -4.21
N PHE A 179 10.98 7.10 -3.49
CA PHE A 179 10.89 8.52 -3.80
C PHE A 179 10.71 9.37 -2.53
N ARG A 180 11.07 10.65 -2.62
CA ARG A 180 10.76 11.67 -1.61
C ARG A 180 9.60 12.51 -2.07
N TYR A 181 8.73 12.88 -1.13
CA TYR A 181 7.77 13.97 -1.26
C TYR A 181 7.91 14.88 -0.05
N GLY A 182 8.33 16.11 -0.27
CA GLY A 182 8.70 17.00 0.81
C GLY A 182 9.76 16.37 1.74
N LYS A 183 9.46 16.31 3.03
CA LYS A 183 10.33 15.75 4.07
C LYS A 183 10.22 14.23 4.20
N ASP A 184 9.29 13.57 3.51
CA ASP A 184 8.95 12.17 3.74
C ASP A 184 9.52 11.25 2.67
N LEU A 185 9.89 10.04 3.09
CA LEU A 185 10.32 8.95 2.21
C LEU A 185 9.15 7.99 1.98
N TYR A 186 8.95 7.64 0.71
CA TYR A 186 7.99 6.64 0.26
C TYR A 186 8.70 5.51 -0.46
N LEU A 187 8.28 4.28 -0.16
CA LEU A 187 8.71 3.08 -0.88
C LEU A 187 7.46 2.33 -1.38
N LEU A 188 7.36 2.16 -2.69
CA LEU A 188 6.40 1.24 -3.31
C LEU A 188 7.10 -0.11 -3.42
N MET A 189 6.71 -1.08 -2.61
CA MET A 189 7.38 -2.39 -2.55
C MET A 189 6.52 -3.48 -3.14
N ASN A 190 7.07 -4.18 -4.10
CA ASN A 190 6.45 -5.30 -4.76
C ASN A 190 6.16 -6.46 -3.79
N PHE A 191 4.96 -7.02 -3.86
CA PHE A 191 4.63 -8.27 -3.21
C PHE A 191 5.47 -9.42 -3.80
N ASN A 192 6.32 -9.97 -2.96
CA ASN A 192 7.03 -11.20 -3.26
C ASN A 192 7.39 -11.87 -1.93
N SER A 193 7.20 -13.18 -1.84
CA SER A 193 7.56 -13.96 -0.66
C SER A 193 9.06 -13.88 -0.30
N TYR A 194 9.91 -13.51 -1.26
CA TYR A 194 11.34 -13.27 -1.02
C TYR A 194 11.66 -11.84 -0.58
N GLY A 195 10.69 -10.93 -0.65
CA GLY A 195 10.86 -9.51 -0.34
C GLY A 195 11.81 -8.75 -1.27
N PRO A 196 11.90 -7.42 -1.12
CA PRO A 196 12.90 -6.60 -1.78
C PRO A 196 14.32 -7.05 -1.45
N ASP A 197 15.27 -6.68 -2.32
CA ASP A 197 16.70 -6.79 -2.05
C ASP A 197 17.03 -6.03 -0.75
N LEU A 198 17.42 -6.77 0.29
CA LEU A 198 17.59 -6.22 1.64
C LEU A 198 18.73 -5.20 1.73
N ASP A 199 19.81 -5.40 0.96
CA ASP A 199 20.95 -4.47 0.96
C ASP A 199 20.54 -3.16 0.29
N LYS A 200 19.78 -3.21 -0.80
CA LYS A 200 19.24 -2.02 -1.45
C LYS A 200 18.21 -1.30 -0.59
N LEU A 201 17.35 -2.02 0.09
CA LEU A 201 16.40 -1.45 1.03
C LEU A 201 17.12 -0.74 2.18
N LYS A 202 18.16 -1.37 2.73
CA LYS A 202 19.02 -0.79 3.77
C LYS A 202 19.69 0.49 3.27
N GLU A 203 20.31 0.45 2.09
CA GLU A 203 20.93 1.63 1.46
C GLU A 203 19.94 2.80 1.34
N VAL A 204 18.74 2.55 0.84
CA VAL A 204 17.70 3.59 0.68
C VAL A 204 17.29 4.17 2.04
N LEU A 205 17.08 3.35 3.05
CA LEU A 205 16.68 3.82 4.38
C LEU A 205 17.81 4.59 5.09
N GLU A 206 19.07 4.14 4.94
CA GLU A 206 20.24 4.82 5.50
C GLU A 206 20.48 6.20 4.86
N GLN A 207 20.41 6.28 3.52
CA GLN A 207 20.58 7.55 2.78
C GLN A 207 19.43 8.54 3.03
N ASN A 208 18.31 8.09 3.57
CA ASN A 208 17.15 8.90 3.89
C ASN A 208 16.75 8.80 5.37
N ALA A 209 17.73 8.60 6.26
CA ALA A 209 17.48 8.53 7.70
C ALA A 209 16.86 9.82 8.26
N ASP A 210 17.17 10.97 7.62
CA ASP A 210 16.63 12.30 7.93
C ASP A 210 15.15 12.47 7.58
N ALA A 211 14.55 11.55 6.80
CA ALA A 211 13.15 11.66 6.44
C ALA A 211 12.26 11.68 7.68
N ARG A 212 11.30 12.62 7.70
CA ARG A 212 10.32 12.77 8.79
C ARG A 212 9.54 11.48 9.01
N TYR A 213 8.92 10.94 7.95
CA TYR A 213 8.24 9.64 7.91
C TYR A 213 8.84 8.74 6.84
N LYS A 214 8.92 7.43 7.14
CA LYS A 214 9.33 6.39 6.19
C LYS A 214 8.11 5.51 5.95
N ILE A 215 7.37 5.80 4.88
CA ILE A 215 6.10 5.17 4.53
C ILE A 215 6.34 4.13 3.45
N ILE A 216 5.98 2.89 3.75
CA ILE A 216 6.18 1.74 2.88
C ILE A 216 4.82 1.22 2.45
N LEU A 217 4.52 1.33 1.16
CA LEU A 217 3.38 0.71 0.53
C LEU A 217 3.78 -0.68 0.07
N SER A 218 3.18 -1.71 0.63
CA SER A 218 3.43 -3.10 0.25
C SER A 218 2.14 -3.89 0.42
N HIS A 219 1.83 -4.78 -0.52
CA HIS A 219 0.61 -5.57 -0.44
C HIS A 219 0.54 -6.44 0.82
N ALA A 220 1.67 -7.01 1.27
CA ALA A 220 1.78 -7.71 2.54
C ALA A 220 2.68 -6.96 3.51
N GLY A 221 2.31 -6.93 4.78
CA GLY A 221 3.10 -6.30 5.84
C GLY A 221 4.17 -7.22 6.43
N PRO A 222 5.13 -6.67 7.20
CA PRO A 222 6.16 -7.45 7.88
C PRO A 222 5.66 -8.18 9.13
N LEU A 223 4.55 -7.73 9.72
CA LEU A 223 3.95 -8.30 10.93
C LEU A 223 2.82 -9.26 10.55
N PRO A 224 2.65 -10.39 11.28
CA PRO A 224 1.51 -11.28 11.05
C PRO A 224 0.20 -10.55 11.38
N TRP A 225 -0.78 -10.67 10.49
CA TRP A 225 -2.14 -10.25 10.77
C TRP A 225 -2.83 -11.28 11.65
N ASP A 226 -3.60 -10.83 12.64
CA ASP A 226 -4.41 -11.72 13.47
C ASP A 226 -5.60 -12.26 12.66
N ARG A 227 -5.32 -13.21 11.79
CA ARG A 227 -6.25 -13.90 10.89
C ARG A 227 -6.03 -15.40 10.97
N SER A 228 -7.12 -16.16 10.78
CA SER A 228 -7.05 -17.64 10.73
C SER A 228 -6.61 -18.18 9.38
N TRP A 229 -6.63 -17.33 8.33
CA TRP A 229 -6.21 -17.70 6.99
C TRP A 229 -4.80 -17.19 6.73
N ARG A 230 -3.87 -18.08 6.46
CA ARG A 230 -2.44 -17.82 6.12
C ARG A 230 -1.75 -16.75 6.99
N PRO A 231 -1.77 -16.87 8.33
CA PRO A 231 -1.15 -15.88 9.21
C PRO A 231 0.38 -15.77 9.01
N GLU A 232 1.01 -16.79 8.44
CA GLU A 232 2.42 -16.81 8.10
C GLU A 232 2.77 -16.02 6.83
N TRP A 233 1.77 -15.62 6.04
CA TRP A 233 1.99 -14.93 4.77
C TRP A 233 2.25 -13.43 4.98
N ARG A 234 3.49 -13.07 5.03
CA ARG A 234 4.01 -11.72 5.29
C ARG A 234 5.18 -11.41 4.39
N LEU A 235 5.52 -10.12 4.32
CA LEU A 235 6.73 -9.67 3.66
C LEU A 235 7.94 -10.33 4.33
N TYR A 236 8.85 -10.92 3.56
CA TYR A 236 9.96 -11.75 4.05
C TYR A 236 9.52 -12.95 4.92
N GLY A 237 8.30 -13.43 4.81
CA GLY A 237 7.76 -14.40 5.76
C GLY A 237 7.13 -15.67 5.20
N TYR A 238 7.16 -15.91 3.90
CA TYR A 238 6.64 -17.16 3.34
C TYR A 238 7.55 -18.36 3.69
N VAL A 239 6.95 -19.56 3.82
CA VAL A 239 7.50 -20.81 4.39
C VAL A 239 8.94 -21.21 3.97
N LYS A 240 9.47 -20.63 2.89
CA LYS A 240 10.82 -20.95 2.38
C LYS A 240 11.87 -19.87 2.66
N MET A 241 11.51 -18.83 3.40
CA MET A 241 12.44 -17.73 3.64
C MET A 241 13.42 -18.04 4.78
N GLU A 242 14.63 -17.60 4.56
CA GLU A 242 15.67 -17.62 5.55
C GLU A 242 15.25 -16.76 6.75
N LYS A 243 15.11 -17.39 7.91
CA LYS A 243 14.71 -16.71 9.17
C LYS A 243 15.58 -15.48 9.44
N GLU A 244 16.87 -15.59 9.16
CA GLU A 244 17.85 -14.50 9.35
C GLU A 244 17.53 -13.25 8.54
N LYS A 245 17.17 -13.39 7.25
CA LYS A 245 16.78 -12.24 6.41
C LYS A 245 15.51 -11.57 6.90
N ARG A 246 14.57 -12.35 7.36
CA ARG A 246 13.31 -11.86 7.91
C ARG A 246 13.54 -11.08 9.20
N ASP A 247 14.36 -11.61 10.08
CA ASP A 247 14.69 -10.97 11.36
C ASP A 247 15.51 -9.68 11.10
N ALA A 248 16.47 -9.70 10.17
CA ALA A 248 17.22 -8.52 9.74
C ALA A 248 16.32 -7.44 9.11
N ALA A 249 15.33 -7.83 8.30
CA ALA A 249 14.35 -6.90 7.75
C ALA A 249 13.49 -6.25 8.85
N LEU A 250 13.03 -7.02 9.84
CA LEU A 250 12.28 -6.50 10.98
C LEU A 250 13.08 -5.51 11.81
N GLU A 251 14.36 -5.81 12.07
CA GLU A 251 15.26 -4.88 12.77
C GLU A 251 15.45 -3.58 11.99
N LEU A 252 15.64 -3.69 10.67
CA LEU A 252 15.79 -2.54 9.80
C LEU A 252 14.54 -1.64 9.85
N PHE A 253 13.33 -2.23 9.75
CA PHE A 253 12.09 -1.49 9.81
C PHE A 253 11.85 -0.82 11.17
N GLN A 254 12.21 -1.48 12.26
CA GLN A 254 12.14 -0.90 13.61
C GLN A 254 13.13 0.25 13.77
N LYS A 255 14.40 0.05 13.39
CA LYS A 255 15.46 1.07 13.48
C LYS A 255 15.04 2.39 12.83
N TYR A 256 14.28 2.33 11.73
CA TYR A 256 13.84 3.52 10.99
C TYR A 256 12.39 3.93 11.28
N ASN A 257 11.71 3.30 12.25
CA ASN A 257 10.30 3.56 12.60
C ASN A 257 9.39 3.56 11.38
N CYS A 258 9.46 2.49 10.58
CA CYS A 258 8.72 2.40 9.31
C CYS A 258 7.22 2.27 9.53
N ILE A 259 6.47 2.91 8.63
CA ILE A 259 5.00 2.87 8.59
C ILE A 259 4.59 2.08 7.35
N PHE A 260 3.91 0.96 7.54
CA PHE A 260 3.43 0.10 6.46
C PHE A 260 1.97 0.37 6.14
N LEU A 261 1.69 0.55 4.85
CA LEU A 261 0.34 0.58 4.28
C LEU A 261 0.17 -0.70 3.45
N THR A 262 -0.82 -1.53 3.79
CA THR A 262 -0.94 -2.88 3.24
C THR A 262 -2.37 -3.22 2.80
N GLY A 263 -2.51 -4.25 1.98
CA GLY A 263 -3.78 -4.85 1.52
C GLY A 263 -3.89 -6.34 1.86
N HIS A 264 -4.28 -7.15 0.89
CA HIS A 264 -4.22 -8.62 0.85
C HIS A 264 -5.31 -9.37 1.64
N TYR A 265 -5.64 -8.97 2.86
CA TYR A 265 -6.56 -9.73 3.71
C TYR A 265 -8.00 -9.22 3.73
N HIS A 266 -8.37 -8.34 2.80
CA HIS A 266 -9.70 -7.80 2.60
C HIS A 266 -10.39 -7.36 3.91
N GLY A 267 -9.71 -6.51 4.66
CA GLY A 267 -10.22 -5.98 5.91
C GLY A 267 -9.51 -4.70 6.31
N VAL A 268 -9.83 -4.20 7.49
CA VAL A 268 -9.20 -3.02 8.08
C VAL A 268 -8.49 -3.38 9.36
N SER A 269 -7.26 -2.93 9.55
CA SER A 269 -6.53 -3.17 10.80
C SER A 269 -5.44 -2.12 11.01
N TYR A 270 -5.09 -1.90 12.27
CA TYR A 270 -3.93 -1.14 12.69
C TYR A 270 -3.17 -1.89 13.78
N LEU A 271 -1.87 -2.04 13.59
CA LEU A 271 -0.93 -2.58 14.56
C LEU A 271 0.16 -1.55 14.84
N GLU A 272 0.46 -1.31 16.12
CA GLU A 272 1.68 -0.67 16.58
C GLU A 272 2.52 -1.74 17.29
N TYR A 273 3.67 -2.04 16.72
CA TYR A 273 4.64 -3.00 17.26
C TYR A 273 5.90 -2.26 17.68
N ALA A 274 6.22 -2.27 18.98
CA ALA A 274 7.37 -1.56 19.53
C ALA A 274 8.17 -2.45 20.46
N THR A 275 9.50 -2.40 20.29
CA THR A 275 10.52 -3.02 21.16
C THR A 275 11.61 -1.99 21.46
N GLU A 276 12.67 -2.40 22.14
CA GLU A 276 13.86 -1.59 22.35
C GLU A 276 14.58 -1.20 21.04
N LYS A 277 14.31 -1.92 19.94
CA LYS A 277 14.89 -1.65 18.60
C LYS A 277 14.16 -0.53 17.83
N GLY A 278 12.97 -0.13 18.26
CA GLY A 278 12.14 0.89 17.60
C GLY A 278 10.71 0.43 17.37
N THR A 279 10.00 1.14 16.49
CA THR A 279 8.56 0.95 16.27
C THR A 279 8.25 0.66 14.80
N ILE A 280 7.32 -0.26 14.56
CA ILE A 280 6.67 -0.46 13.26
C ILE A 280 5.19 -0.15 13.43
N HIS A 281 4.65 0.70 12.55
CA HIS A 281 3.22 0.88 12.39
C HIS A 281 2.76 0.13 11.14
N GLN A 282 1.70 -0.65 11.22
CA GLN A 282 1.17 -1.40 10.09
C GLN A 282 -0.33 -1.20 9.98
N LEU A 283 -0.74 -0.53 8.90
CA LEU A 283 -2.12 -0.29 8.51
C LEU A 283 -2.51 -1.27 7.41
N MET A 284 -3.70 -1.82 7.48
CA MET A 284 -4.31 -2.61 6.41
C MET A 284 -5.63 -1.98 6.01
N ASN A 285 -5.86 -1.91 4.72
CA ASN A 285 -7.12 -1.49 4.13
C ASN A 285 -7.53 -2.40 2.98
N SER A 286 -8.80 -2.42 2.64
CA SER A 286 -9.34 -3.11 1.46
C SER A 286 -10.48 -2.30 0.88
N CYS A 287 -10.53 -2.23 -0.45
CA CYS A 287 -11.65 -1.69 -1.19
C CYS A 287 -12.61 -2.77 -1.72
N VAL A 288 -12.34 -4.04 -1.43
CA VAL A 288 -13.19 -5.17 -1.87
C VAL A 288 -14.52 -5.12 -1.15
N TRP A 289 -15.50 -4.56 -1.83
CA TRP A 289 -16.86 -4.38 -1.33
C TRP A 289 -17.81 -5.38 -1.97
N THR A 290 -17.83 -6.58 -1.43
CA THR A 290 -18.70 -7.68 -1.88
C THR A 290 -19.61 -8.14 -0.74
N PRO A 291 -20.80 -8.71 -1.03
CA PRO A 291 -21.76 -9.10 0.02
C PRO A 291 -21.19 -10.07 1.06
N ASP A 292 -20.40 -11.03 0.60
CA ASP A 292 -19.81 -12.09 1.44
C ASP A 292 -18.73 -11.59 2.41
N ILE A 293 -18.07 -10.46 2.08
CA ILE A 293 -16.98 -9.91 2.91
C ILE A 293 -17.48 -8.81 3.86
N THR A 294 -18.51 -8.06 3.49
CA THR A 294 -18.78 -6.75 4.08
C THR A 294 -20.15 -6.55 4.75
N GLU A 295 -21.03 -7.56 4.78
CA GLU A 295 -22.37 -7.37 5.36
C GLU A 295 -22.35 -7.12 6.86
N ASN A 296 -21.34 -7.62 7.57
CA ASN A 296 -21.21 -7.48 9.02
C ASN A 296 -19.96 -6.67 9.39
N PHE A 297 -19.95 -5.38 9.07
CA PHE A 297 -18.90 -4.51 9.58
C PHE A 297 -18.95 -4.42 11.10
N ALA A 298 -17.90 -4.89 11.74
CA ALA A 298 -17.66 -4.69 13.14
C ALA A 298 -16.21 -4.22 13.29
N PHE A 299 -16.02 -2.90 13.29
CA PHE A 299 -14.75 -2.34 13.74
C PHE A 299 -14.72 -2.48 15.27
N LYS A 300 -13.92 -3.41 15.75
CA LYS A 300 -13.73 -3.60 17.20
C LYS A 300 -12.39 -3.04 17.57
N THR A 301 -12.38 -1.99 18.40
CA THR A 301 -11.19 -1.69 19.19
C THR A 301 -10.88 -2.94 20.02
N THR A 302 -9.75 -3.56 19.74
CA THR A 302 -9.28 -4.72 20.49
C THR A 302 -8.10 -4.30 21.37
N THR A 303 -7.91 -4.96 22.49
CA THR A 303 -6.72 -4.74 23.30
C THR A 303 -5.56 -5.56 22.75
N PRO A 304 -4.29 -5.17 22.99
CA PRO A 304 -3.14 -5.98 22.64
C PRO A 304 -3.22 -7.43 23.13
N ASP A 305 -3.88 -7.66 24.27
CA ASP A 305 -4.08 -9.01 24.83
C ASP A 305 -4.87 -9.93 23.91
N ASN A 306 -5.76 -9.40 23.09
CA ASN A 306 -6.57 -10.16 22.14
C ASN A 306 -5.81 -10.52 20.86
N TYR A 307 -4.64 -9.91 20.61
CA TYR A 307 -3.83 -10.25 19.44
C TYR A 307 -3.37 -11.72 19.50
N GLY A 308 -3.46 -12.38 18.37
CA GLY A 308 -3.06 -13.78 18.19
C GLY A 308 -4.22 -14.77 18.34
N SER A 309 -5.39 -14.37 18.80
CA SER A 309 -6.52 -15.28 19.00
C SER A 309 -6.97 -15.98 17.70
N ARG A 310 -6.98 -15.25 16.60
CA ARG A 310 -7.31 -15.78 15.27
C ARG A 310 -6.16 -16.56 14.66
N ILE A 311 -4.90 -16.15 14.90
CA ILE A 311 -3.71 -16.90 14.49
C ILE A 311 -3.75 -18.30 15.13
N LEU A 312 -4.05 -18.39 16.44
CA LEU A 312 -4.15 -19.66 17.15
C LEU A 312 -5.33 -20.53 16.69
N ALA A 313 -6.35 -19.95 16.09
CA ALA A 313 -7.49 -20.67 15.53
C ALA A 313 -7.26 -21.16 14.08
N THR A 314 -6.08 -20.92 13.49
CA THR A 314 -5.78 -21.34 12.12
C THR A 314 -5.73 -22.86 11.98
N LYS A 315 -6.12 -23.34 10.77
CA LYS A 315 -5.96 -24.73 10.34
C LYS A 315 -4.97 -24.87 9.18
N ILE A 316 -4.28 -23.79 8.84
CA ILE A 316 -3.40 -23.71 7.65
C ILE A 316 -1.95 -24.09 8.02
N ILE A 317 -1.51 -23.73 9.23
CA ILE A 317 -0.21 -24.09 9.78
C ILE A 317 -0.41 -24.92 11.05
N SER A 318 0.65 -25.59 11.51
CA SER A 318 0.57 -26.37 12.74
C SER A 318 0.30 -25.46 13.95
N ARG A 319 -0.21 -26.05 15.02
CA ARG A 319 -0.48 -25.33 16.27
C ARG A 319 0.80 -24.76 16.88
N GLU A 320 1.90 -25.48 16.77
CA GLU A 320 3.22 -25.08 17.25
C GLU A 320 3.71 -23.84 16.48
N ALA A 321 3.59 -23.85 15.15
CA ALA A 321 3.96 -22.70 14.32
C ALA A 321 3.07 -21.47 14.59
N ALA A 322 1.77 -21.66 14.81
CA ALA A 322 0.86 -20.59 15.20
C ALA A 322 1.23 -20.01 16.57
N GLN A 323 1.56 -20.87 17.54
CA GLN A 323 2.00 -20.46 18.88
C GLN A 323 3.34 -19.72 18.83
N GLU A 324 4.29 -20.18 18.01
CA GLU A 324 5.57 -19.48 17.79
C GLU A 324 5.35 -18.06 17.25
N LEU A 325 4.49 -17.88 16.25
CA LEU A 325 4.13 -16.56 15.72
C LEU A 325 3.59 -15.64 16.82
N VAL A 326 2.64 -16.14 17.61
CA VAL A 326 2.04 -15.33 18.68
C VAL A 326 3.07 -14.99 19.75
N ASN A 327 3.86 -15.95 20.19
CA ASN A 327 4.89 -15.74 21.21
C ASN A 327 5.96 -14.72 20.76
N THR A 328 6.29 -14.74 19.45
CA THR A 328 7.29 -13.82 18.88
C THR A 328 6.78 -12.39 18.80
N PHE A 329 5.53 -12.17 18.36
CA PHE A 329 5.07 -10.84 18.01
C PHE A 329 4.20 -10.18 19.09
N LYS A 330 3.35 -10.93 19.79
CA LYS A 330 2.42 -10.39 20.79
C LYS A 330 3.10 -9.51 21.85
N PRO A 331 4.27 -9.81 22.40
CA PRO A 331 4.91 -8.96 23.44
C PRO A 331 5.22 -7.55 22.97
N GLY A 332 5.47 -7.37 21.65
CA GLY A 332 5.75 -6.07 21.04
C GLY A 332 4.51 -5.30 20.62
N ILE A 333 3.33 -5.92 20.55
CA ILE A 333 2.09 -5.23 20.14
C ILE A 333 1.65 -4.25 21.24
N LYS A 334 1.62 -2.96 20.92
CA LYS A 334 1.21 -1.88 21.84
C LYS A 334 -0.19 -1.37 21.53
N LYS A 335 -0.57 -1.34 20.24
CA LYS A 335 -1.93 -1.03 19.79
C LYS A 335 -2.40 -2.08 18.79
N TYR A 336 -3.66 -2.44 18.93
CA TYR A 336 -4.28 -3.43 18.05
C TYR A 336 -5.74 -3.05 17.78
N TYR A 337 -6.03 -2.84 16.50
CA TYR A 337 -7.38 -2.63 15.97
C TYR A 337 -7.59 -3.58 14.81
N ASN A 338 -8.76 -4.20 14.73
CA ASN A 338 -9.07 -5.16 13.68
C ASN A 338 -10.57 -5.13 13.36
N GLY A 339 -10.91 -5.14 12.09
CA GLY A 339 -12.27 -5.14 11.59
C GLY A 339 -12.40 -5.81 10.23
N ASN A 340 -13.62 -6.15 9.88
CA ASN A 340 -14.00 -6.54 8.53
C ASN A 340 -14.60 -5.31 7.84
N GLY A 341 -14.42 -5.17 6.55
CA GLY A 341 -15.06 -4.11 5.80
C GLY A 341 -14.25 -3.66 4.60
N ALA A 342 -14.95 -3.04 3.66
CA ALA A 342 -14.35 -2.30 2.58
C ALA A 342 -14.38 -0.81 2.93
N GLY A 343 -13.40 -0.06 2.47
CA GLY A 343 -13.34 1.37 2.70
C GLY A 343 -12.08 2.01 2.14
N TYR A 344 -11.88 3.25 2.52
CA TYR A 344 -10.66 4.00 2.19
C TYR A 344 -10.15 4.72 3.43
N MET A 345 -8.89 5.14 3.39
CA MET A 345 -8.32 5.94 4.47
C MET A 345 -7.81 7.28 3.93
N THR A 346 -7.90 8.33 4.76
CA THR A 346 -7.10 9.54 4.58
C THR A 346 -5.97 9.54 5.59
N LEU A 347 -4.78 9.88 5.14
CA LEU A 347 -3.62 10.15 5.98
C LEU A 347 -3.32 11.64 5.89
N ASP A 348 -3.50 12.36 6.99
CA ASP A 348 -3.16 13.78 7.10
C ASP A 348 -1.80 13.88 7.81
N LEU A 349 -0.76 14.24 7.05
CA LEU A 349 0.61 14.30 7.52
C LEU A 349 1.00 15.74 7.89
N ASN A 350 1.64 15.91 9.03
CA ASN A 350 2.24 17.16 9.48
C ASN A 350 3.53 16.89 10.28
N ASP A 351 4.19 17.92 10.80
CA ASP A 351 5.45 17.76 11.53
C ASP A 351 5.31 17.08 12.91
N GLN A 352 4.11 16.87 13.41
CA GLN A 352 3.86 16.28 14.74
C GLN A 352 3.40 14.83 14.66
N ASN A 353 2.56 14.51 13.68
CA ASN A 353 1.92 13.20 13.56
C ASN A 353 1.34 12.95 12.17
N ILE A 354 0.87 11.73 11.98
CA ILE A 354 -0.04 11.36 10.90
C ILE A 354 -1.39 11.04 11.54
N THR A 355 -2.43 11.78 11.16
CA THR A 355 -3.81 11.44 11.50
C THR A 355 -4.38 10.56 10.40
N VAL A 356 -4.78 9.34 10.75
CA VAL A 356 -5.38 8.37 9.84
C VAL A 356 -6.86 8.26 10.14
N ASN A 357 -7.70 8.59 9.15
CA ASN A 357 -9.15 8.39 9.25
C ASN A 357 -9.58 7.28 8.32
N TYR A 358 -10.24 6.26 8.84
CA TYR A 358 -10.86 5.18 8.07
C TYR A 358 -12.33 5.50 7.82
N TYR A 359 -12.74 5.41 6.57
CA TYR A 359 -14.11 5.58 6.10
C TYR A 359 -14.64 4.24 5.58
N HIS A 360 -15.76 3.80 6.15
CA HIS A 360 -16.38 2.55 5.72
C HIS A 360 -17.19 2.76 4.44
N ARG A 361 -16.93 1.97 3.41
CA ARG A 361 -17.59 2.04 2.11
C ARG A 361 -17.50 3.44 1.50
N ASP A 362 -18.64 4.05 1.22
CA ASP A 362 -18.80 5.41 0.66
C ASP A 362 -19.22 6.46 1.73
N GLU A 363 -19.01 6.13 3.01
CA GLU A 363 -19.32 7.06 4.11
C GLU A 363 -18.43 8.29 4.11
N ASN A 364 -18.99 9.43 4.52
CA ASN A 364 -18.28 10.71 4.61
C ASN A 364 -17.79 11.03 6.03
N THR A 365 -18.24 10.26 7.03
CA THR A 365 -17.79 10.37 8.42
C THR A 365 -16.84 9.22 8.71
N PRO A 366 -15.68 9.48 9.34
CA PRO A 366 -14.75 8.40 9.65
C PRO A 366 -15.34 7.45 10.69
N SER A 367 -15.27 6.17 10.39
CA SER A 367 -15.67 5.09 11.31
C SER A 367 -14.62 4.82 12.38
N ALA A 368 -13.35 5.22 12.12
CA ALA A 368 -12.25 5.16 13.08
C ALA A 368 -11.19 6.21 12.76
N THR A 369 -10.48 6.68 13.80
CA THR A 369 -9.35 7.59 13.68
C THR A 369 -8.18 7.07 14.51
N PHE A 370 -6.99 7.08 13.91
CA PHE A 370 -5.74 6.70 14.56
C PHE A 370 -4.73 7.85 14.46
N THR A 371 -3.85 7.94 15.45
CA THR A 371 -2.72 8.87 15.41
C THR A 371 -1.42 8.08 15.47
N ILE A 372 -0.56 8.32 14.49
CA ILE A 372 0.79 7.76 14.41
C ILE A 372 1.76 8.89 14.76
N THR A 373 2.55 8.69 15.81
CA THR A 373 3.65 9.57 16.20
C THR A 373 4.95 8.78 16.08
N THR A 374 5.89 9.28 15.30
CA THR A 374 7.24 8.73 15.23
C THR A 374 8.18 9.68 15.97
N LYS A 375 8.48 9.37 17.20
CA LYS A 375 9.52 10.07 17.97
C LYS A 375 10.78 9.23 18.01
#